data_6b0d1f9df7bde3d1989942b7305c7c85
#
_entry.id   6b0d1f9df7bde3d1989942b7305c7c85
#
_cell.length_a   1.000
_cell.length_b   1.000
_cell.length_c   1.000
_cell.angle_alpha   90.00
_cell.angle_beta   90.00
_cell.angle_gamma   90.00
#
_symmetry.space_group_name_H-M   'P 1'
#
loop_
_entity.id
_entity.type
_entity.pdbx_description
1 polymer ?
#
loop_
_entity_poly.entity_id
_entity_poly.type
_entity_poly.pdbx_seq_one_letter_code
_entity_poly.pdbx_strand_id
1 'polypeptide(L)'
;TKDMGKMVFCYDGNKRVLVYDDDKAIVEDDFTARPLPFRLVGPPFYNFTKNIIKYALQTKDNITVDLQDKGNDYFFRLVIEEDTQVEFFGKAYHMQKPPFYVEPTSIYELWIRKSDNLPYKARREMSHDISVTTITSVEFNRLSINDFNVSDYYPKGYTVEPYGYGNKKAASAPELTGKQAPEWTLNDSNGNPVSLANQKSKVLLINFTGIGCGACQAAVPFLKELKGKFSNEDFDL
;
A
#
# COMPACT_ATOMS: atom_id res chain seq x y z
N THR A 1 -8.87 -10.99 -9.43
CA THR A 1 -9.64 -9.72 -9.46
C THR A 1 -9.66 -9.22 -10.89
N LYS A 2 -10.79 -8.67 -11.32
CA LYS A 2 -10.95 -8.08 -12.65
C LYS A 2 -11.36 -6.62 -12.53
N ASP A 3 -10.85 -5.80 -13.41
CA ASP A 3 -11.29 -4.43 -13.61
C ASP A 3 -11.81 -4.30 -15.04
N MET A 4 -13.06 -3.81 -15.19
CA MET A 4 -13.74 -3.67 -16.50
C MET A 4 -13.62 -4.91 -17.41
N GLY A 5 -13.71 -6.11 -16.81
CA GLY A 5 -13.58 -7.38 -17.52
C GLY A 5 -12.13 -7.88 -17.73
N LYS A 6 -11.13 -7.12 -17.33
CA LYS A 6 -9.73 -7.52 -17.39
C LYS A 6 -9.24 -8.09 -16.06
N MET A 7 -8.30 -9.03 -16.12
CA MET A 7 -7.60 -9.50 -14.95
C MET A 7 -6.53 -8.45 -14.57
N VAL A 8 -6.62 -7.91 -13.37
CA VAL A 8 -5.60 -6.99 -12.82
C VAL A 8 -4.81 -7.62 -11.69
N PHE A 9 -5.35 -8.66 -11.09
CA PHE A 9 -4.75 -9.37 -9.97
C PHE A 9 -5.25 -10.81 -9.91
N CYS A 10 -4.35 -11.75 -9.63
CA CYS A 10 -4.67 -13.14 -9.32
C CYS A 10 -3.75 -13.67 -8.21
N TYR A 11 -4.27 -14.59 -7.42
CA TYR A 11 -3.51 -15.32 -6.41
C TYR A 11 -4.05 -16.75 -6.30
N ASP A 12 -3.19 -17.74 -6.50
CA ASP A 12 -3.54 -19.17 -6.49
C ASP A 12 -3.25 -19.87 -5.14
N GLY A 13 -2.79 -19.13 -4.15
CA GLY A 13 -2.38 -19.65 -2.85
C GLY A 13 -0.86 -19.66 -2.66
N ASN A 14 -0.08 -19.68 -3.72
CA ASN A 14 1.38 -19.70 -3.71
C ASN A 14 1.99 -18.50 -4.43
N LYS A 15 1.42 -18.16 -5.58
CA LYS A 15 1.94 -17.12 -6.46
C LYS A 15 0.90 -16.02 -6.67
N ARG A 16 1.36 -14.77 -6.60
CA ARG A 16 0.59 -13.59 -6.96
C ARG A 16 0.95 -13.14 -8.35
N VAL A 17 -0.04 -12.74 -9.11
CA VAL A 17 0.12 -12.16 -10.44
C VAL A 17 -0.49 -10.77 -10.47
N LEU A 18 0.28 -9.81 -10.95
CA LEU A 18 -0.13 -8.43 -11.21
C LEU A 18 -0.05 -8.15 -12.70
N VAL A 19 -1.03 -7.45 -13.24
CA VAL A 19 -1.07 -7.07 -14.65
C VAL A 19 -0.91 -5.56 -14.77
N TYR A 20 0.09 -5.14 -15.51
CA TYR A 20 0.41 -3.75 -15.83
C TYR A 20 0.08 -3.49 -17.30
N ASP A 21 -1.06 -2.89 -17.55
CA ASP A 21 -1.58 -2.68 -18.92
C ASP A 21 -0.74 -1.70 -19.74
N ASP A 22 -0.22 -0.66 -19.10
CA ASP A 22 0.58 0.38 -19.76
C ASP A 22 1.91 -0.18 -20.30
N ASP A 23 2.52 -1.09 -19.55
CA ASP A 23 3.77 -1.75 -19.93
C ASP A 23 3.55 -3.04 -20.71
N LYS A 24 2.32 -3.50 -20.87
CA LYS A 24 1.96 -4.84 -21.35
C LYS A 24 2.77 -5.94 -20.66
N ALA A 25 2.88 -5.81 -19.36
CA ALA A 25 3.67 -6.71 -18.52
C ALA A 25 2.80 -7.44 -17.49
N ILE A 26 3.14 -8.68 -17.23
CA ILE A 26 2.62 -9.52 -16.18
C ILE A 26 3.76 -9.78 -15.20
N VAL A 27 3.57 -9.40 -13.94
CA VAL A 27 4.57 -9.65 -12.91
C VAL A 27 4.13 -10.82 -12.05
N GLU A 28 4.90 -11.89 -12.09
CA GLU A 28 4.74 -13.05 -11.23
C GLU A 28 5.56 -12.90 -9.96
N ASP A 29 4.96 -13.16 -8.82
CA ASP A 29 5.54 -13.02 -7.51
C ASP A 29 5.25 -14.24 -6.66
N ASP A 30 6.26 -15.06 -6.45
CA ASP A 30 6.25 -16.24 -5.60
C ASP A 30 6.76 -15.97 -4.17
N PHE A 31 6.99 -14.70 -3.84
CA PHE A 31 7.51 -14.21 -2.56
C PHE A 31 8.94 -14.65 -2.21
N THR A 32 9.67 -15.27 -3.14
CA THR A 32 11.06 -15.70 -2.88
C THR A 32 12.04 -14.55 -2.96
N ALA A 33 11.86 -13.62 -3.90
CA ALA A 33 12.74 -12.46 -4.07
C ALA A 33 12.73 -11.52 -2.86
N ARG A 34 11.57 -11.34 -2.24
CA ARG A 34 11.38 -10.58 -1.02
C ARG A 34 10.25 -11.19 -0.21
N PRO A 35 10.55 -12.07 0.74
CA PRO A 35 9.52 -12.78 1.50
C PRO A 35 8.72 -11.85 2.41
N LEU A 36 7.52 -12.31 2.77
CA LEU A 36 6.72 -11.70 3.83
C LEU A 36 7.39 -11.94 5.19
N PRO A 37 7.29 -11.00 6.15
CA PRO A 37 6.54 -9.74 6.12
C PRO A 37 7.36 -8.51 5.66
N PHE A 38 8.51 -8.71 5.03
CA PHE A 38 9.46 -7.63 4.72
C PHE A 38 8.98 -6.64 3.64
N ARG A 39 7.75 -6.81 3.16
CA ARG A 39 7.09 -5.87 2.27
C ARG A 39 5.58 -5.90 2.46
N LEU A 40 4.96 -4.75 2.21
CA LEU A 40 3.51 -4.66 2.17
C LEU A 40 3.01 -5.21 0.84
N VAL A 41 1.95 -6.00 0.91
CA VAL A 41 1.26 -6.54 -0.27
C VAL A 41 -0.23 -6.43 -0.05
N GLY A 42 -0.98 -6.10 -1.11
CA GLY A 42 -2.43 -6.14 -1.08
C GLY A 42 -2.91 -7.60 -1.03
N PRO A 43 -3.49 -8.07 0.08
CA PRO A 43 -3.97 -9.44 0.18
C PRO A 43 -5.27 -9.65 -0.60
N PRO A 44 -5.57 -10.89 -1.01
CA PRO A 44 -6.89 -11.24 -1.49
C PRO A 44 -7.94 -10.95 -0.43
N PHE A 45 -9.06 -10.34 -0.82
CA PHE A 45 -10.06 -9.78 0.11
C PHE A 45 -10.53 -10.79 1.18
N TYR A 46 -10.94 -11.99 0.78
CA TYR A 46 -11.46 -12.98 1.73
C TYR A 46 -10.38 -13.57 2.63
N ASN A 47 -9.14 -13.71 2.15
CA ASN A 47 -8.02 -14.12 2.99
C ASN A 47 -7.71 -13.03 4.03
N PHE A 48 -7.71 -11.78 3.61
CA PHE A 48 -7.51 -10.63 4.47
C PHE A 48 -8.54 -10.57 5.60
N THR A 49 -9.83 -10.58 5.26
CA THR A 49 -10.92 -10.48 6.24
C THR A 49 -10.97 -11.68 7.18
N LYS A 50 -10.77 -12.89 6.65
CA LYS A 50 -10.66 -14.11 7.46
C LYS A 50 -9.52 -14.04 8.47
N ASN A 51 -8.36 -13.56 8.04
CA ASN A 51 -7.19 -13.48 8.91
C ASN A 51 -7.32 -12.41 9.98
N ILE A 52 -8.00 -11.30 9.71
CA ILE A 52 -8.36 -10.29 10.73
C ILE A 52 -9.22 -10.91 11.82
N ILE A 53 -10.31 -11.60 11.46
CA ILE A 53 -11.20 -12.25 12.43
C ILE A 53 -10.45 -13.32 13.21
N LYS A 54 -9.68 -14.17 12.52
CA LYS A 54 -8.88 -15.22 13.15
C LYS A 54 -7.86 -14.64 14.15
N TYR A 55 -7.20 -13.56 13.78
CA TYR A 55 -6.26 -12.86 14.66
C TYR A 55 -6.97 -12.33 15.88
N ALA A 56 -8.09 -11.63 15.74
CA ALA A 56 -8.86 -11.10 16.84
C ALA A 56 -9.32 -12.18 17.85
N LEU A 57 -9.58 -13.40 17.37
CA LEU A 57 -9.99 -14.54 18.20
C LEU A 57 -8.82 -15.25 18.92
N GLN A 58 -7.59 -15.11 18.44
CA GLN A 58 -6.46 -15.93 18.85
C GLN A 58 -5.29 -15.15 19.43
N THR A 59 -5.22 -13.84 19.20
CA THR A 59 -4.10 -13.01 19.64
C THR A 59 -4.09 -12.85 21.15
N LYS A 60 -2.88 -12.58 21.67
CA LYS A 60 -2.65 -12.12 23.07
C LYS A 60 -2.27 -10.64 23.09
N ASP A 61 -2.22 -10.00 21.93
CA ASP A 61 -1.90 -8.58 21.84
C ASP A 61 -2.99 -7.73 22.48
N ASN A 62 -2.66 -6.52 22.85
CA ASN A 62 -3.63 -5.57 23.39
C ASN A 62 -4.52 -5.06 22.26
N ILE A 63 -5.74 -5.55 22.19
CA ILE A 63 -6.72 -5.21 21.17
C ILE A 63 -8.06 -4.84 21.76
N THR A 64 -8.81 -4.00 21.06
CA THR A 64 -10.23 -3.76 21.31
C THR A 64 -11.07 -4.32 20.17
N VAL A 65 -12.07 -5.11 20.48
CA VAL A 65 -13.01 -5.71 19.51
C VAL A 65 -14.42 -5.25 19.81
N ASP A 66 -15.12 -4.76 18.80
CA ASP A 66 -16.55 -4.44 18.85
C ASP A 66 -17.28 -5.18 17.74
N LEU A 67 -18.38 -5.85 18.08
CA LEU A 67 -19.27 -6.55 17.16
C LEU A 67 -20.70 -6.04 17.36
N GLN A 68 -21.24 -5.42 16.33
CA GLN A 68 -22.57 -4.84 16.35
C GLN A 68 -23.50 -5.54 15.37
N ASP A 69 -24.76 -5.74 15.79
CA ASP A 69 -25.85 -6.12 14.91
C ASP A 69 -26.41 -4.85 14.22
N LYS A 70 -26.31 -4.82 12.90
CA LYS A 70 -26.80 -3.72 12.05
C LYS A 70 -27.98 -4.15 11.16
N GLY A 71 -28.87 -4.98 11.67
CA GLY A 71 -30.02 -5.47 10.94
C GLY A 71 -29.65 -6.58 9.95
N ASN A 72 -29.42 -6.25 8.70
CA ASN A 72 -29.03 -7.24 7.67
C ASN A 72 -27.55 -7.63 7.71
N ASP A 73 -26.74 -6.89 8.45
CA ASP A 73 -25.29 -7.06 8.52
C ASP A 73 -24.81 -7.18 9.96
N TYR A 74 -23.65 -7.80 10.13
CA TYR A 74 -22.80 -7.57 11.28
C TYR A 74 -21.74 -6.53 10.91
N PHE A 75 -21.50 -5.60 11.84
CA PHE A 75 -20.37 -4.69 11.79
C PHE A 75 -19.34 -5.15 12.82
N PHE A 76 -18.16 -5.49 12.37
CA PHE A 76 -17.04 -5.90 13.19
C PHE A 76 -15.96 -4.83 13.14
N ARG A 77 -15.46 -4.42 14.30
CA ARG A 77 -14.37 -3.47 14.42
C ARG A 77 -13.29 -4.03 15.33
N LEU A 78 -12.06 -4.02 14.84
CA LEU A 78 -10.85 -4.37 15.56
C LEU A 78 -9.95 -3.14 15.65
N VAL A 79 -9.50 -2.80 16.87
CA VAL A 79 -8.44 -1.80 17.10
C VAL A 79 -7.24 -2.54 17.69
N ILE A 80 -6.07 -2.36 17.09
CA ILE A 80 -4.80 -2.85 17.61
C ILE A 80 -4.18 -1.70 18.39
N GLU A 81 -4.17 -1.82 19.72
CA GLU A 81 -3.75 -0.74 20.65
C GLU A 81 -2.22 -0.65 20.79
N GLU A 82 -1.51 -1.56 20.17
CA GLU A 82 -0.08 -1.65 20.33
C GLU A 82 0.68 -0.79 19.32
N ASP A 83 1.88 -0.42 19.69
CA ASP A 83 2.87 0.20 18.81
C ASP A 83 3.34 -0.74 17.68
N THR A 84 2.61 -1.80 17.42
CA THR A 84 2.98 -2.86 16.48
C THR A 84 1.99 -2.91 15.33
N GLN A 85 2.49 -2.72 14.13
CA GLN A 85 1.70 -2.94 12.93
C GLN A 85 1.54 -4.44 12.67
N VAL A 86 0.32 -4.87 12.41
CA VAL A 86 0.02 -6.23 11.98
C VAL A 86 -0.50 -6.21 10.55
N GLU A 87 0.09 -7.01 9.69
CA GLU A 87 -0.32 -7.19 8.31
C GLU A 87 -0.96 -8.56 8.11
N PHE A 88 -1.97 -8.63 7.24
CA PHE A 88 -2.75 -9.84 6.99
C PHE A 88 -2.68 -10.25 5.52
N PHE A 89 -1.87 -11.25 5.20
CA PHE A 89 -1.86 -11.84 3.87
C PHE A 89 -2.30 -13.32 3.94
N GLY A 90 -1.42 -14.27 4.09
CA GLY A 90 -1.77 -15.68 4.34
C GLY A 90 -2.02 -15.99 5.81
N LYS A 91 -1.48 -15.15 6.69
CA LYS A 91 -1.64 -15.17 8.16
C LYS A 91 -1.45 -13.76 8.69
N ALA A 92 -1.54 -13.58 10.01
CA ALA A 92 -1.11 -12.36 10.66
C ALA A 92 0.42 -12.30 10.75
N TYR A 93 1.00 -11.17 10.40
CA TYR A 93 2.43 -10.90 10.51
C TYR A 93 2.63 -9.64 11.34
N HIS A 94 3.36 -9.77 12.46
CA HIS A 94 3.80 -8.62 13.23
C HIS A 94 4.98 -7.98 12.49
N MET A 95 4.81 -6.72 12.13
CA MET A 95 5.87 -5.94 11.51
C MET A 95 6.74 -5.31 12.59
N GLN A 96 8.04 -5.26 12.36
CA GLN A 96 8.90 -4.45 13.21
C GLN A 96 8.45 -2.99 13.10
N LYS A 97 8.41 -2.29 14.24
CA LYS A 97 8.08 -0.87 14.28
C LYS A 97 9.03 -0.11 13.35
N PRO A 98 8.56 0.41 12.23
CA PRO A 98 9.42 1.18 11.36
C PRO A 98 9.80 2.48 12.07
N PRO A 99 11.05 2.95 11.98
CA PRO A 99 11.51 4.15 12.67
C PRO A 99 10.80 5.44 12.22
N PHE A 100 10.01 5.35 11.15
CA PHE A 100 9.26 6.46 10.58
C PHE A 100 7.75 6.44 10.89
N TYR A 101 7.25 5.46 11.63
CA TYR A 101 5.85 5.49 12.12
C TYR A 101 5.81 6.19 13.47
N VAL A 102 5.02 7.25 13.53
CA VAL A 102 4.82 8.01 14.77
C VAL A 102 3.77 7.31 15.64
N GLU A 103 2.72 6.79 15.00
CA GLU A 103 1.63 6.06 15.67
C GLU A 103 1.16 4.93 14.76
N PRO A 104 1.48 3.68 15.05
CA PRO A 104 1.12 2.54 14.22
C PRO A 104 -0.31 2.04 14.44
N THR A 105 -1.14 2.77 15.20
CA THR A 105 -2.53 2.38 15.45
C THR A 105 -3.22 1.95 14.16
N SER A 106 -3.77 0.74 14.18
CA SER A 106 -4.49 0.18 13.07
C SER A 106 -5.91 -0.15 13.47
N ILE A 107 -6.87 0.35 12.70
CA ILE A 107 -8.29 0.06 12.86
C ILE A 107 -8.73 -0.74 11.66
N TYR A 108 -9.38 -1.86 11.90
CA TYR A 108 -9.94 -2.73 10.86
C TYR A 108 -11.44 -2.84 11.07
N GLU A 109 -12.22 -2.51 10.05
CA GLU A 109 -13.68 -2.56 10.08
C GLU A 109 -14.17 -3.47 8.96
N LEU A 110 -15.07 -4.39 9.29
CA LEU A 110 -15.65 -5.34 8.36
C LEU A 110 -17.17 -5.26 8.41
N TRP A 111 -17.80 -5.26 7.24
CA TRP A 111 -19.24 -5.42 7.08
C TRP A 111 -19.52 -6.81 6.53
N ILE A 112 -20.28 -7.60 7.26
CA ILE A 112 -20.52 -9.01 7.01
C ILE A 112 -22.01 -9.21 6.82
N ARG A 113 -22.43 -9.66 5.63
CA ARG A 113 -23.83 -9.94 5.38
C ARG A 113 -24.31 -11.16 6.18
N LYS A 114 -25.47 -11.06 6.82
CA LYS A 114 -26.06 -12.17 7.57
C LYS A 114 -26.61 -13.28 6.68
N SER A 115 -27.00 -12.95 5.44
CA SER A 115 -27.59 -13.92 4.51
C SER A 115 -26.65 -15.03 4.06
N ASP A 116 -25.34 -14.75 4.01
CA ASP A 116 -24.31 -15.69 3.57
C ASP A 116 -23.09 -15.75 4.50
N ASN A 117 -23.08 -14.94 5.55
CA ASN A 117 -21.99 -14.79 6.51
C ASN A 117 -20.66 -14.36 5.84
N LEU A 118 -20.74 -13.65 4.71
CA LEU A 118 -19.55 -13.20 4.00
C LEU A 118 -19.31 -11.71 4.21
N PRO A 119 -18.06 -11.33 4.48
CA PRO A 119 -17.66 -9.93 4.44
C PRO A 119 -17.74 -9.42 3.00
N TYR A 120 -18.29 -8.23 2.82
CA TYR A 120 -18.41 -7.59 1.52
C TYR A 120 -17.71 -6.22 1.46
N LYS A 121 -17.38 -5.66 2.63
CA LYS A 121 -16.65 -4.41 2.73
C LYS A 121 -15.65 -4.50 3.87
N ALA A 122 -14.46 -4.03 3.61
CA ALA A 122 -13.40 -3.87 4.62
C ALA A 122 -12.84 -2.46 4.55
N ARG A 123 -12.61 -1.86 5.70
CA ARG A 123 -11.90 -0.59 5.85
C ARG A 123 -10.72 -0.81 6.80
N ARG A 124 -9.58 -0.30 6.42
CA ARG A 124 -8.39 -0.22 7.25
C ARG A 124 -8.03 1.24 7.44
N GLU A 125 -7.72 1.63 8.64
CA GLU A 125 -7.19 2.94 8.97
C GLU A 125 -5.87 2.79 9.73
N MET A 126 -4.88 3.49 9.27
CA MET A 126 -3.58 3.69 9.90
C MET A 126 -3.37 5.19 10.11
N SER A 127 -2.37 5.57 10.90
CA SER A 127 -2.06 7.00 11.15
C SER A 127 -1.87 7.83 9.88
N HIS A 128 -1.50 7.22 8.77
CA HIS A 128 -1.13 7.88 7.52
C HIS A 128 -1.93 7.44 6.28
N ASP A 129 -2.80 6.43 6.42
CA ASP A 129 -3.54 5.87 5.29
C ASP A 129 -4.89 5.30 5.71
N ILE A 130 -5.90 5.52 4.88
CA ILE A 130 -7.22 4.89 4.99
C ILE A 130 -7.51 4.20 3.67
N SER A 131 -7.71 2.90 3.73
CA SER A 131 -8.10 2.11 2.56
C SER A 131 -9.45 1.45 2.75
N VAL A 132 -10.25 1.42 1.69
CA VAL A 132 -11.58 0.77 1.67
C VAL A 132 -11.66 -0.13 0.46
N THR A 133 -12.04 -1.38 0.70
CA THR A 133 -12.31 -2.35 -0.36
C THR A 133 -13.75 -2.84 -0.24
N THR A 134 -14.48 -2.83 -1.36
CA THR A 134 -15.86 -3.34 -1.44
C THR A 134 -15.95 -4.41 -2.52
N ILE A 135 -16.59 -5.54 -2.20
CA ILE A 135 -16.88 -6.62 -3.13
C ILE A 135 -18.34 -6.46 -3.60
N THR A 136 -18.51 -6.21 -4.88
CA THR A 136 -19.83 -6.03 -5.49
C THR A 136 -20.43 -7.32 -6.00
N SER A 137 -19.58 -8.30 -6.34
CA SER A 137 -20.02 -9.61 -6.84
C SER A 137 -19.01 -10.69 -6.46
N VAL A 138 -19.50 -11.88 -6.19
CA VAL A 138 -18.70 -13.06 -5.92
C VAL A 138 -19.35 -14.30 -6.55
N GLU A 139 -18.53 -15.14 -7.14
CA GLU A 139 -18.94 -16.45 -7.67
C GLU A 139 -18.13 -17.54 -7.00
N PHE A 140 -18.80 -18.54 -6.46
CA PHE A 140 -18.18 -19.69 -5.80
C PHE A 140 -18.21 -20.92 -6.70
N ASN A 141 -17.23 -21.79 -6.52
CA ASN A 141 -17.17 -23.10 -7.19
C ASN A 141 -17.22 -23.05 -8.73
N ARG A 142 -16.81 -21.93 -9.32
CA ARG A 142 -16.71 -21.76 -10.78
C ARG A 142 -15.43 -22.37 -11.34
N LEU A 143 -14.42 -22.54 -10.51
CA LEU A 143 -13.12 -23.07 -10.86
C LEU A 143 -12.74 -24.14 -9.84
N SER A 144 -12.26 -25.27 -10.29
CA SER A 144 -11.56 -26.24 -9.44
C SER A 144 -10.14 -25.74 -9.22
N ILE A 145 -9.65 -25.78 -7.98
CA ILE A 145 -8.27 -25.40 -7.68
C ILE A 145 -7.26 -26.31 -8.41
N ASN A 146 -7.63 -27.53 -8.68
CA ASN A 146 -6.77 -28.49 -9.38
C ASN A 146 -6.65 -28.19 -10.89
N ASP A 147 -7.67 -27.52 -11.45
CA ASP A 147 -7.73 -27.16 -12.87
C ASP A 147 -7.42 -25.67 -13.07
N PHE A 148 -7.14 -24.94 -11.98
CA PHE A 148 -6.86 -23.53 -12.05
C PHE A 148 -5.38 -23.29 -12.34
N ASN A 149 -5.09 -22.86 -13.55
CA ASN A 149 -3.78 -22.36 -13.94
C ASN A 149 -3.88 -20.87 -14.25
N VAL A 150 -3.22 -20.06 -13.44
CA VAL A 150 -3.28 -18.60 -13.59
C VAL A 150 -2.81 -18.12 -14.96
N SER A 151 -1.88 -18.82 -15.58
CA SER A 151 -1.34 -18.45 -16.91
C SER A 151 -2.37 -18.53 -18.04
N ASP A 152 -3.45 -19.32 -17.88
CA ASP A 152 -4.51 -19.41 -18.87
C ASP A 152 -5.34 -18.11 -18.98
N TYR A 153 -5.22 -17.25 -18.00
CA TYR A 153 -5.90 -15.96 -17.92
C TYR A 153 -5.01 -14.77 -18.29
N TYR A 154 -3.77 -15.02 -18.74
CA TYR A 154 -2.88 -13.94 -19.11
C TYR A 154 -3.37 -13.23 -20.39
N PRO A 155 -3.39 -11.90 -20.40
CA PRO A 155 -3.68 -11.15 -21.60
C PRO A 155 -2.70 -11.50 -22.72
N LYS A 156 -3.20 -11.67 -23.94
CA LYS A 156 -2.35 -11.96 -25.10
C LYS A 156 -1.42 -10.79 -25.42
N GLY A 157 -0.18 -11.11 -25.74
CA GLY A 157 0.82 -10.10 -26.16
C GLY A 157 1.49 -9.38 -25.00
N TYR A 158 1.31 -9.88 -23.75
CA TYR A 158 2.03 -9.38 -22.58
C TYR A 158 3.29 -10.21 -22.32
N THR A 159 4.34 -9.56 -21.83
CA THR A 159 5.53 -10.24 -21.34
C THR A 159 5.32 -10.72 -19.92
N VAL A 160 5.89 -11.87 -19.55
CA VAL A 160 5.87 -12.37 -18.18
C VAL A 160 7.21 -12.09 -17.52
N GLU A 161 7.18 -11.39 -16.40
CA GLU A 161 8.37 -10.91 -15.73
C GLU A 161 8.33 -11.30 -14.23
N PRO A 162 9.48 -11.61 -13.63
CA PRO A 162 9.55 -11.90 -12.20
C PRO A 162 9.37 -10.62 -11.37
N TYR A 163 8.97 -10.78 -10.13
CA TYR A 163 8.89 -9.67 -9.18
C TYR A 163 10.22 -8.90 -9.09
N GLY A 164 10.14 -7.59 -9.11
CA GLY A 164 11.31 -6.70 -9.11
C GLY A 164 11.84 -6.36 -10.51
N TYR A 165 11.17 -6.81 -11.56
CA TYR A 165 11.51 -6.49 -12.95
C TYR A 165 11.67 -4.97 -13.20
N GLY A 166 10.73 -4.16 -12.69
CA GLY A 166 10.78 -2.71 -12.83
C GLY A 166 12.03 -2.06 -12.23
N ASN A 167 12.61 -2.68 -11.20
CA ASN A 167 13.84 -2.18 -10.57
C ASN A 167 15.08 -2.34 -11.47
N LYS A 168 15.03 -3.22 -12.47
CA LYS A 168 16.10 -3.39 -13.45
C LYS A 168 16.01 -2.37 -14.59
N LYS A 169 14.82 -1.83 -14.83
CA LYS A 169 14.55 -0.79 -15.84
C LYS A 169 14.77 0.64 -15.32
N ALA A 170 14.82 0.83 -14.00
CA ALA A 170 15.36 2.07 -13.48
C ALA A 170 16.83 2.14 -13.92
N ALA A 171 17.03 2.57 -15.16
CA ALA A 171 18.35 3.02 -15.60
C ALA A 171 18.87 3.90 -14.47
N SER A 172 20.11 3.65 -14.05
CA SER A 172 20.79 4.54 -13.11
C SER A 172 20.43 5.96 -13.51
N ALA A 173 19.75 6.67 -12.62
CA ALA A 173 19.37 8.06 -12.90
C ALA A 173 20.63 8.74 -13.43
N PRO A 174 20.55 9.49 -14.54
CA PRO A 174 21.74 10.10 -15.11
C PRO A 174 22.42 10.89 -14.00
N GLU A 175 23.72 10.71 -13.82
CA GLU A 175 24.47 11.50 -12.85
C GLU A 175 24.34 12.97 -13.21
N LEU A 176 23.64 13.71 -12.37
CA LEU A 176 23.39 15.15 -12.55
C LEU A 176 24.37 16.01 -11.76
N THR A 177 25.30 15.38 -11.03
CA THR A 177 26.31 16.09 -10.26
C THR A 177 27.14 16.99 -11.17
N GLY A 178 27.24 18.27 -10.83
CA GLY A 178 27.93 19.27 -11.62
C GLY A 178 27.20 19.75 -12.88
N LYS A 179 25.99 19.27 -13.13
CA LYS A 179 25.14 19.76 -14.23
C LYS A 179 24.15 20.78 -13.70
N GLN A 180 23.72 21.69 -14.57
CA GLN A 180 22.66 22.62 -14.25
C GLN A 180 21.36 21.84 -13.98
N ALA A 181 20.65 22.19 -12.89
CA ALA A 181 19.36 21.63 -12.58
C ALA A 181 18.34 21.99 -13.68
N PRO A 182 17.45 21.06 -14.07
CA PRO A 182 16.36 21.36 -14.98
C PRO A 182 15.47 22.48 -14.42
N GLU A 183 15.04 23.39 -15.29
CA GLU A 183 14.06 24.40 -14.89
C GLU A 183 12.71 23.75 -14.59
N TRP A 184 12.05 24.27 -13.54
CA TRP A 184 10.72 23.85 -13.15
C TRP A 184 9.90 25.02 -12.63
N THR A 185 8.58 24.93 -12.80
CA THR A 185 7.60 25.82 -12.19
C THR A 185 6.44 24.97 -11.67
N LEU A 186 6.09 25.13 -10.40
CA LEU A 186 4.99 24.46 -9.73
C LEU A 186 4.14 25.50 -9.01
N ASN A 187 2.90 25.17 -8.71
CA ASN A 187 2.05 26.03 -7.89
C ASN A 187 2.19 25.66 -6.41
N ASP A 188 2.24 26.65 -5.53
CA ASP A 188 2.12 26.46 -4.10
C ASP A 188 0.68 26.08 -3.69
N SER A 189 0.44 25.86 -2.41
CA SER A 189 -0.89 25.52 -1.87
C SER A 189 -1.95 26.61 -2.08
N ASN A 190 -1.53 27.81 -2.41
CA ASN A 190 -2.40 28.97 -2.69
C ASN A 190 -2.59 29.20 -4.20
N GLY A 191 -1.95 28.36 -5.04
CA GLY A 191 -2.00 28.47 -6.50
C GLY A 191 -0.99 29.46 -7.09
N ASN A 192 -0.07 30.02 -6.30
CA ASN A 192 0.95 30.93 -6.82
C ASN A 192 2.10 30.14 -7.46
N PRO A 193 2.68 30.63 -8.58
CA PRO A 193 3.78 29.95 -9.23
C PRO A 193 5.08 30.10 -8.42
N VAL A 194 5.74 28.98 -8.17
CA VAL A 194 7.07 28.88 -7.60
C VAL A 194 7.98 28.21 -8.61
N SER A 195 9.13 28.80 -8.90
CA SER A 195 10.06 28.28 -9.90
C SER A 195 11.49 28.22 -9.38
N LEU A 196 12.32 27.39 -10.01
CA LEU A 196 13.74 27.32 -9.70
C LEU A 196 14.42 28.70 -9.86
N ALA A 197 14.08 29.44 -10.90
CA ALA A 197 14.65 30.78 -11.16
C ALA A 197 14.39 31.80 -10.04
N ASN A 198 13.33 31.59 -9.25
CA ASN A 198 12.98 32.48 -8.13
C ASN A 198 13.65 32.10 -6.81
N GLN A 199 14.38 30.97 -6.77
CA GLN A 199 15.10 30.51 -5.58
C GLN A 199 16.39 31.33 -5.45
N LYS A 200 16.64 31.86 -4.25
CA LYS A 200 17.79 32.75 -3.97
C LYS A 200 18.81 32.11 -3.05
N SER A 201 18.48 30.98 -2.43
CA SER A 201 19.39 30.30 -1.52
C SER A 201 20.57 29.66 -2.26
N LYS A 202 21.71 29.57 -1.61
CA LYS A 202 22.89 28.91 -2.15
C LYS A 202 22.68 27.41 -2.35
N VAL A 203 21.88 26.80 -1.47
CA VAL A 203 21.53 25.38 -1.50
C VAL A 203 19.99 25.25 -1.45
N LEU A 204 19.43 24.51 -2.37
CA LEU A 204 18.01 24.15 -2.39
C LEU A 204 17.87 22.64 -2.25
N LEU A 205 17.17 22.19 -1.21
CA LEU A 205 16.76 20.80 -1.05
C LEU A 205 15.32 20.61 -1.55
N ILE A 206 15.14 19.76 -2.54
CA ILE A 206 13.81 19.41 -3.04
C ILE A 206 13.44 18.03 -2.50
N ASN A 207 12.39 17.97 -1.70
CA ASN A 207 11.85 16.72 -1.13
C ASN A 207 10.56 16.33 -1.83
N PHE A 208 10.56 15.18 -2.52
CA PHE A 208 9.36 14.62 -3.11
C PHE A 208 8.59 13.80 -2.07
N THR A 209 7.35 14.17 -1.83
CA THR A 209 6.52 13.57 -0.79
C THR A 209 5.13 13.21 -1.32
N GLY A 210 4.43 12.33 -0.61
CA GLY A 210 3.04 11.96 -0.87
C GLY A 210 2.18 12.10 0.39
N ILE A 211 0.91 12.46 0.22
CA ILE A 211 -0.03 12.68 1.35
C ILE A 211 -0.19 11.40 2.19
N GLY A 212 -0.30 10.23 1.56
CA GLY A 212 -0.44 8.93 2.23
C GLY A 212 0.88 8.25 2.60
N CYS A 213 2.00 8.97 2.61
CA CYS A 213 3.33 8.40 2.87
C CYS A 213 3.76 8.62 4.32
N GLY A 214 3.62 7.61 5.17
CA GLY A 214 4.00 7.70 6.60
C GLY A 214 5.48 8.05 6.82
N ALA A 215 6.38 7.49 6.02
CA ALA A 215 7.81 7.85 6.06
C ALA A 215 8.05 9.33 5.73
N CYS A 216 7.28 9.86 4.78
CA CYS A 216 7.38 11.27 4.40
C CYS A 216 6.89 12.19 5.53
N GLN A 217 5.78 11.82 6.18
CA GLN A 217 5.28 12.59 7.33
C GLN A 217 6.27 12.58 8.50
N ALA A 218 6.88 11.42 8.79
CA ALA A 218 7.90 11.30 9.82
C ALA A 218 9.19 12.10 9.51
N ALA A 219 9.48 12.36 8.24
CA ALA A 219 10.62 13.20 7.84
C ALA A 219 10.38 14.71 8.10
N VAL A 220 9.12 15.15 8.19
CA VAL A 220 8.79 16.59 8.32
C VAL A 220 9.46 17.26 9.53
N PRO A 221 9.49 16.69 10.75
CA PRO A 221 10.19 17.29 11.88
C PRO A 221 11.69 17.52 11.60
N PHE A 222 12.34 16.52 11.00
CA PHE A 222 13.77 16.61 10.65
C PHE A 222 14.03 17.69 9.59
N LEU A 223 13.14 17.78 8.58
CA LEU A 223 13.25 18.80 7.55
C LEU A 223 13.07 20.21 8.13
N LYS A 224 12.12 20.39 9.05
CA LYS A 224 11.92 21.64 9.78
C LYS A 224 13.13 22.01 10.63
N GLU A 225 13.69 21.04 11.37
CA GLU A 225 14.91 21.25 12.16
C GLU A 225 16.08 21.62 11.26
N LEU A 226 16.29 20.91 10.16
CA LEU A 226 17.32 21.20 9.18
C LEU A 226 17.18 22.63 8.63
N LYS A 227 15.98 23.00 8.21
CA LYS A 227 15.68 24.36 7.71
C LYS A 227 16.00 25.43 8.75
N GLY A 228 15.70 25.17 10.03
CA GLY A 228 15.97 26.11 11.14
C GLY A 228 17.44 26.28 11.48
N LYS A 229 18.35 25.43 10.99
CA LYS A 229 19.79 25.53 11.27
C LYS A 229 20.53 26.53 10.37
N PHE A 230 19.90 26.96 9.29
CA PHE A 230 20.54 27.81 8.28
C PHE A 230 19.71 29.06 8.01
N SER A 231 20.39 30.14 7.54
CA SER A 231 19.69 31.32 7.04
C SER A 231 18.95 30.98 5.71
N ASN A 232 17.93 31.77 5.39
CA ASN A 232 17.22 31.61 4.11
C ASN A 232 18.08 31.96 2.89
N GLU A 233 19.18 32.66 3.08
CA GLU A 233 20.14 32.97 2.02
C GLU A 233 21.08 31.79 1.75
N ASP A 234 21.34 30.96 2.76
CA ASP A 234 22.23 29.82 2.63
C ASP A 234 21.52 28.54 2.21
N PHE A 235 20.32 28.30 2.73
CA PHE A 235 19.58 27.05 2.52
C PHE A 235 18.08 27.27 2.44
N ASP A 236 17.43 26.61 1.47
CA ASP A 236 15.98 26.53 1.36
C ASP A 236 15.51 25.08 1.11
N LEU A 237 14.21 24.82 1.43
CA LEU A 237 13.55 23.53 1.32
C LEU A 237 12.17 23.71 0.66
#